data_9476dea93031ca544fd3fea841149eff
#
_entry.id   9476dea93031ca544fd3fea841149eff
#
_cell.length_a   1.000
_cell.length_b   1.000
_cell.length_c   1.000
_cell.angle_alpha   90.00
_cell.angle_beta   90.00
_cell.angle_gamma   90.00
#
_symmetry.space_group_name_H-M   'P 1'
#
loop_
_entity.id
_entity.type
_entity.pdbx_description
1 polymer ?
#
loop_
_entity_poly.entity_id
_entity_poly.type
_entity_poly.pdbx_seq_one_letter_code
_entity_poly.pdbx_strand_id
1 'polypeptide(L)'
;RRRDVHSSMIGKVEKAMRYAHEPDRVKLQQVTATFAGDNSTHTVSLDADTWHCDCHLFEAAGGCSHTLAVQKMLDPMLSDAARDTPLYGRAEMPAPV
;
A
#
# COMPACT_ATOMS: atom_id res chain seq x y z
N ARG A 1 11.06 33.00 14.16
CA ARG A 1 10.58 32.00 13.89
C ARG A 1 11.42 30.94 13.38
N ARG A 2 12.21 31.15 12.46
CA ARG A 2 12.95 30.19 11.98
C ARG A 2 13.83 29.57 12.96
N ARG A 3 14.42 30.21 13.86
CA ARG A 3 15.20 29.63 14.79
C ARG A 3 14.47 28.82 15.73
N ASP A 4 13.33 29.23 16.12
CA ASP A 4 12.53 28.45 17.01
C ASP A 4 12.13 27.19 16.34
N VAL A 5 11.90 27.25 15.08
CA VAL A 5 11.55 26.10 14.35
C VAL A 5 12.70 25.12 14.38
N HIS A 6 13.91 25.57 14.33
CA HIS A 6 15.03 24.71 14.33
C HIS A 6 15.10 23.87 15.58
N SER A 7 14.98 24.45 16.72
CA SER A 7 15.05 23.74 17.95
C SER A 7 13.91 22.79 18.10
N SER A 8 12.70 23.17 17.74
CA SER A 8 11.61 22.29 17.90
C SER A 8 11.64 21.21 16.83
N MET A 9 12.26 21.47 15.70
CA MET A 9 12.36 20.46 14.68
C MET A 9 13.26 19.30 15.09
N ILE A 10 14.25 19.50 15.92
CA ILE A 10 15.07 18.42 16.36
C ILE A 10 14.23 17.36 17.06
N GLY A 11 13.38 17.77 17.97
CA GLY A 11 12.51 16.83 18.64
C GLY A 11 11.51 16.20 17.72
N LYS A 12 11.03 16.96 16.73
CA LYS A 12 10.07 16.43 15.79
C LYS A 12 10.71 15.43 14.85
N VAL A 13 11.95 15.64 14.48
CA VAL A 13 12.64 14.72 13.64
C VAL A 13 12.88 13.41 14.38
N GLU A 14 13.25 13.47 15.63
CA GLU A 14 13.47 12.27 16.41
C GLU A 14 12.17 11.49 16.55
N LYS A 15 11.08 12.18 16.77
CA LYS A 15 9.80 11.54 16.92
C LYS A 15 9.39 10.93 15.58
N ALA A 16 9.62 11.64 14.49
CA ALA A 16 9.27 11.13 13.17
C ALA A 16 10.06 9.87 12.84
N MET A 17 11.32 9.84 13.21
CA MET A 17 12.11 8.67 12.96
C MET A 17 11.58 7.48 13.73
N ARG A 18 11.13 7.69 14.94
CA ARG A 18 10.55 6.62 15.72
C ARG A 18 9.24 6.16 15.10
N TYR A 19 8.39 7.10 14.70
CA TYR A 19 7.12 6.76 14.08
C TYR A 19 7.35 5.99 12.78
N ALA A 20 8.40 6.30 12.06
CA ALA A 20 8.66 5.64 10.78
C ALA A 20 8.92 4.16 10.95
N HIS A 21 9.29 3.73 12.14
CA HIS A 21 9.49 2.33 12.40
C HIS A 21 8.19 1.66 12.90
N GLU A 22 7.11 2.40 12.93
CA GLU A 22 5.83 1.89 13.41
C GLU A 22 4.76 2.16 12.36
N PRO A 23 4.87 1.58 11.19
CA PRO A 23 3.94 1.89 10.10
C PRO A 23 2.49 1.55 10.40
N ASP A 24 2.23 0.71 11.37
CA ASP A 24 0.87 0.39 11.73
C ASP A 24 0.14 1.55 12.40
N ARG A 25 0.84 2.64 12.71
CA ARG A 25 0.20 3.83 13.21
C ARG A 25 -0.57 4.52 12.10
N VAL A 26 -0.24 4.25 10.84
CA VAL A 26 -0.87 4.91 9.72
C VAL A 26 -1.91 3.98 9.14
N LYS A 27 -3.09 4.50 8.82
CA LYS A 27 -4.09 3.71 8.13
C LYS A 27 -4.40 4.41 6.84
N LEU A 28 -4.04 3.77 5.74
CA LEU A 28 -4.25 4.34 4.45
C LEU A 28 -5.71 4.19 4.05
N GLN A 29 -6.31 5.25 3.58
CA GLN A 29 -7.69 5.22 3.17
C GLN A 29 -7.82 5.28 1.68
N GLN A 30 -6.87 5.91 1.02
CA GLN A 30 -6.91 6.06 -0.40
C GLN A 30 -5.48 6.13 -0.87
N VAL A 31 -5.13 5.41 -1.89
CA VAL A 31 -3.79 5.41 -2.42
C VAL A 31 -3.87 5.33 -3.93
N THR A 32 -3.06 6.08 -4.61
CA THR A 32 -2.92 5.95 -6.06
C THR A 32 -1.42 5.91 -6.32
N ALA A 33 -0.97 4.90 -6.97
CA ALA A 33 0.45 4.72 -7.18
C ALA A 33 0.75 4.24 -8.58
N THR A 34 1.93 4.56 -9.04
CA THR A 34 2.40 4.10 -10.32
C THR A 34 3.32 2.92 -10.04
N PHE A 35 3.06 1.82 -10.68
CA PHE A 35 3.84 0.61 -10.47
C PHE A 35 4.62 0.30 -11.74
N ALA A 36 5.92 0.26 -11.63
CA ALA A 36 6.75 -0.05 -12.78
C ALA A 36 6.85 -1.56 -12.90
N GLY A 37 6.04 -2.13 -13.77
CA GLY A 37 6.07 -3.56 -13.97
C GLY A 37 7.19 -3.95 -14.92
N ASP A 38 7.27 -5.21 -15.24
CA ASP A 38 8.33 -5.69 -16.11
C ASP A 38 8.18 -5.19 -17.52
N ASN A 39 6.99 -5.07 -18.01
CA ASN A 39 6.76 -4.68 -19.38
C ASN A 39 6.23 -3.28 -19.53
N SER A 40 5.54 -2.78 -18.58
CA SER A 40 4.94 -1.46 -18.68
C SER A 40 4.63 -0.92 -17.31
N THR A 41 4.22 0.31 -17.27
CA THR A 41 3.88 0.97 -16.02
C THR A 41 2.37 0.91 -15.84
N HIS A 42 1.93 0.61 -14.66
CA HIS A 42 0.52 0.48 -14.35
C HIS A 42 0.13 1.41 -13.21
N THR A 43 -1.14 1.70 -13.12
CA THR A 43 -1.65 2.49 -12.00
C THR A 43 -2.39 1.56 -11.05
N VAL A 44 -1.96 1.55 -9.81
CA VAL A 44 -2.59 0.74 -8.78
C VAL A 44 -3.24 1.69 -7.81
N SER A 45 -4.46 1.43 -7.44
CA SER A 45 -5.14 2.30 -6.48
C SER A 45 -5.91 1.52 -5.44
N LEU A 46 -6.11 2.13 -4.31
CA LEU A 46 -6.92 1.62 -3.24
C LEU A 46 -7.89 2.72 -2.87
N ASP A 47 -9.17 2.42 -2.82
CA ASP A 47 -10.16 3.42 -2.46
C ASP A 47 -11.28 2.68 -1.76
N ALA A 48 -11.65 3.13 -0.57
CA ALA A 48 -12.70 2.52 0.20
C ALA A 48 -12.47 1.01 0.32
N ASP A 49 -11.25 0.63 0.62
CA ASP A 49 -10.85 -0.75 0.84
C ASP A 49 -10.94 -1.62 -0.41
N THR A 50 -11.06 -1.01 -1.56
CA THR A 50 -11.14 -1.76 -2.82
C THR A 50 -9.92 -1.46 -3.66
N TRP A 51 -9.23 -2.49 -4.08
CA TRP A 51 -8.05 -2.36 -4.91
C TRP A 51 -8.43 -2.31 -6.39
N HIS A 52 -7.61 -1.65 -7.17
CA HIS A 52 -7.82 -1.57 -8.59
C HIS A 52 -6.48 -1.44 -9.31
N CYS A 53 -6.38 -2.04 -10.48
CA CYS A 53 -5.19 -1.92 -11.31
C CYS A 53 -5.66 -1.86 -12.75
N ASP A 54 -4.92 -1.19 -13.59
CA ASP A 54 -5.31 -1.02 -14.97
C ASP A 54 -4.80 -2.14 -15.88
N CYS A 55 -4.28 -3.22 -15.36
CA CYS A 55 -3.76 -4.27 -16.18
C CYS A 55 -4.86 -5.25 -16.59
N HIS A 56 -4.58 -6.03 -17.63
CA HIS A 56 -5.56 -6.95 -18.15
C HIS A 56 -5.93 -8.05 -17.17
N LEU A 57 -4.98 -8.52 -16.40
CA LEU A 57 -5.27 -9.58 -15.45
C LEU A 57 -6.24 -9.10 -14.39
N PHE A 58 -6.09 -7.88 -13.95
CA PHE A 58 -6.99 -7.36 -12.93
C PHE A 58 -8.40 -7.28 -13.49
N GLU A 59 -8.52 -6.85 -14.74
CA GLU A 59 -9.80 -6.76 -15.35
C GLU A 59 -10.44 -8.12 -15.42
N ALA A 60 -9.70 -9.14 -15.72
CA ALA A 60 -10.26 -10.47 -15.89
C ALA A 60 -10.49 -11.20 -14.58
N ALA A 61 -9.62 -11.04 -13.64
CA ALA A 61 -9.64 -11.85 -12.43
C ALA A 61 -9.91 -11.11 -11.14
N GLY A 62 -9.92 -9.82 -11.18
CA GLY A 62 -10.14 -9.03 -9.98
C GLY A 62 -8.93 -8.95 -9.08
N GLY A 63 -7.78 -9.37 -9.56
CA GLY A 63 -6.53 -9.28 -8.80
C GLY A 63 -5.37 -9.50 -9.71
N CYS A 64 -4.21 -9.02 -9.34
CA CYS A 64 -3.03 -9.18 -10.17
C CYS A 64 -1.79 -9.06 -9.31
N SER A 65 -0.63 -9.30 -9.89
CA SER A 65 0.61 -9.24 -9.14
C SER A 65 0.89 -7.81 -8.66
N HIS A 66 0.43 -6.82 -9.40
CA HIS A 66 0.70 -5.43 -9.04
C HIS A 66 -0.05 -5.05 -7.76
N THR A 67 -1.34 -5.37 -7.68
CA THR A 67 -2.10 -5.06 -6.47
C THR A 67 -1.62 -5.91 -5.31
N LEU A 68 -1.26 -7.16 -5.57
CA LEU A 68 -0.78 -8.01 -4.51
C LEU A 68 0.54 -7.48 -3.95
N ALA A 69 1.43 -7.05 -4.82
CA ALA A 69 2.71 -6.52 -4.37
C ALA A 69 2.53 -5.27 -3.53
N VAL A 70 1.70 -4.36 -3.97
CA VAL A 70 1.48 -3.14 -3.24
C VAL A 70 0.80 -3.45 -1.90
N GLN A 71 -0.14 -4.38 -1.92
CA GLN A 71 -0.81 -4.78 -0.69
C GLN A 71 0.21 -5.34 0.30
N LYS A 72 1.14 -6.15 -0.15
CA LYS A 72 2.16 -6.68 0.73
C LYS A 72 3.11 -5.61 1.25
N MET A 73 3.49 -4.69 0.40
CA MET A 73 4.39 -3.63 0.80
C MET A 73 3.77 -2.71 1.84
N LEU A 74 2.47 -2.45 1.71
CA LEU A 74 1.81 -1.51 2.59
C LEU A 74 1.03 -2.19 3.72
N ASP A 75 1.19 -3.47 3.86
CA ASP A 75 0.38 -4.28 4.77
C ASP A 75 0.12 -3.67 6.13
N PRO A 76 1.12 -3.25 6.87
CA PRO A 76 0.88 -2.72 8.21
C PRO A 76 0.08 -1.42 8.22
N MET A 77 0.00 -0.75 7.08
CA MET A 77 -0.72 0.50 6.99
C MET A 77 -2.12 0.31 6.44
N LEU A 78 -2.53 -0.91 6.16
CA LEU A 78 -3.83 -1.14 5.56
C LEU A 78 -4.88 -1.48 6.58
N SER A 79 -6.13 -1.18 6.26
CA SER A 79 -7.22 -1.59 7.12
C SER A 79 -7.40 -3.10 6.99
N ASP A 80 -8.12 -3.70 7.88
CA ASP A 80 -8.36 -5.13 7.83
C ASP A 80 -9.06 -5.49 6.54
N ALA A 81 -9.99 -4.69 6.09
CA ALA A 81 -10.71 -4.98 4.87
C ALA A 81 -9.79 -4.93 3.66
N ALA A 82 -8.88 -3.97 3.62
CA ALA A 82 -7.98 -3.86 2.49
C ALA A 82 -6.97 -5.00 2.47
N ARG A 83 -6.58 -5.49 3.63
CA ARG A 83 -5.65 -6.58 3.73
C ARG A 83 -6.27 -7.91 3.37
N ASP A 84 -7.55 -8.05 3.58
CA ASP A 84 -8.26 -9.24 3.34
C ASP A 84 -8.78 -9.42 1.97
N THR A 85 -8.57 -8.52 1.07
CA THR A 85 -9.10 -8.62 -0.28
C THR A 85 -8.48 -9.81 -0.95
N PRO A 86 -9.24 -10.79 -1.35
CA PRO A 86 -8.68 -11.96 -1.95
C PRO A 86 -8.24 -11.68 -3.35
N LEU A 87 -7.01 -11.97 -3.65
CA LEU A 87 -6.55 -11.70 -4.94
C LEU A 87 -6.72 -12.86 -5.85
N TYR A 88 -6.85 -14.02 -5.36
CA TYR A 88 -7.00 -15.15 -6.18
C TYR A 88 -8.36 -15.73 -6.04
N GLY A 89 -9.27 -15.02 -5.74
CA GLY A 89 -10.56 -15.48 -5.62
C GLY A 89 -10.61 -16.40 -4.59
N ARG A 90 -10.30 -16.40 -3.66
CA ARG A 90 -10.50 -17.22 -2.64
C ARG A 90 -9.58 -18.20 -2.34
N ALA A 91 -10.00 -18.95 -1.71
CA ALA A 91 -9.19 -19.87 -1.13
C ALA A 91 -8.56 -20.77 -2.01
N GLU A 92 -9.01 -20.87 -3.10
CA GLU A 92 -8.47 -21.72 -3.94
C GLU A 92 -7.24 -21.30 -4.48
N MET A 93 -6.63 -20.37 -3.98
CA MET A 93 -5.41 -20.04 -4.39
C MET A 93 -4.60 -21.26 -4.51
N PRO A 94 -4.00 -21.50 -5.57
CA PRO A 94 -3.27 -22.71 -5.75
C PRO A 94 -2.08 -22.72 -4.84
N ALA A 95 -1.61 -23.86 -4.59
CA ALA A 95 -0.49 -23.99 -3.76
C ALA A 95 0.62 -23.25 -4.35
N PRO A 96 1.46 -22.78 -3.57
CA PRO A 96 2.55 -22.03 -4.07
C PRO A 96 3.39 -22.95 -4.80
N VAL A 97 3.76 -22.56 -5.87
CA VAL A 97 4.52 -23.48 -6.60
C VAL A 97 5.89 -23.11 -6.57
#